data_9ad8dffeb524daed1ae2d2a13cc08ed7
#
_entry.id   9ad8dffeb524daed1ae2d2a13cc08ed7
#
_cell.length_a   1.000
_cell.length_b   1.000
_cell.length_c   1.000
_cell.angle_alpha   90.00
_cell.angle_beta   90.00
_cell.angle_gamma   90.00
#
_symmetry.space_group_name_H-M   'P 1'
#
loop_
_entity.id
_entity.type
_entity.pdbx_description
1 polymer ?
#
loop_
_entity_poly.entity_id
_entity_poly.type
_entity_poly.pdbx_seq_one_letter_code
_entity_poly.pdbx_strand_id
1 'polypeptide(L)'
;MDVEGAHAAIRLPEGNRWDWDVIAWDGGQLRLAAGYDLAYHHDLELVFGDPFFVCCPGTFHDPVFRAPTAEELLRVTRQVGEEPAVVVAFEADAGGQEPVSCLIAAERFEVVRESVLRYWREDAGPDQRFAPWVRSPDQQVASGPAGPLPTTD
;
A
#
# COMPACT_ATOMS: atom_id res chain seq x y z
N MET A 1 -7.40 10.17 29.69
CA MET A 1 -7.02 10.08 28.27
C MET A 1 -6.64 8.66 27.97
N ASP A 2 -7.51 7.95 27.28
CA ASP A 2 -7.29 6.55 26.99
C ASP A 2 -6.20 6.40 25.94
N VAL A 3 -5.03 5.99 26.36
CA VAL A 3 -3.89 5.67 25.48
C VAL A 3 -4.24 4.52 24.55
N GLU A 4 -5.24 3.72 24.89
CA GLU A 4 -5.72 2.59 24.10
C GLU A 4 -6.43 3.00 22.78
N GLY A 5 -6.97 4.22 22.69
CA GLY A 5 -7.66 4.67 21.49
C GLY A 5 -6.77 5.23 20.39
N ALA A 6 -5.56 5.69 20.74
CA ALA A 6 -4.69 6.39 19.79
C ALA A 6 -4.03 5.46 18.74
N HIS A 7 -3.83 4.18 19.07
CA HIS A 7 -3.18 3.20 18.21
C HIS A 7 -3.94 1.87 18.20
N ALA A 8 -5.26 1.95 18.07
CA ALA A 8 -6.09 0.77 17.92
C ALA A 8 -5.84 0.11 16.55
N ALA A 9 -6.19 -1.16 16.42
CA ALA A 9 -6.18 -1.84 15.13
C ALA A 9 -7.07 -1.09 14.14
N ILE A 10 -6.59 -0.89 12.92
CA ILE A 10 -7.43 -0.28 11.89
C ILE A 10 -8.54 -1.24 11.50
N ARG A 11 -9.71 -0.67 11.15
CA ARG A 11 -10.85 -1.43 10.65
C ARG A 11 -11.01 -1.16 9.17
N LEU A 12 -11.01 -2.24 8.39
CA LEU A 12 -11.22 -2.17 6.95
C LEU A 12 -12.69 -2.35 6.63
N PRO A 13 -13.18 -1.77 5.52
CA PRO A 13 -14.49 -2.08 5.00
C PRO A 13 -14.62 -3.58 4.71
N GLU A 14 -15.82 -4.13 4.85
CA GLU A 14 -16.08 -5.52 4.52
C GLU A 14 -15.76 -5.80 3.05
N GLY A 15 -15.25 -6.99 2.78
CA GLY A 15 -14.90 -7.43 1.44
C GLY A 15 -13.78 -8.45 1.46
N ASN A 16 -13.66 -9.20 0.38
CA ASN A 16 -12.62 -10.21 0.23
C ASN A 16 -11.40 -9.58 -0.45
N ARG A 17 -10.47 -9.09 0.35
CA ARG A 17 -9.23 -8.42 -0.10
C ARG A 17 -8.02 -9.12 0.50
N TRP A 18 -7.70 -10.25 -0.08
CA TRP A 18 -6.58 -11.06 0.40
C TRP A 18 -5.25 -10.69 -0.26
N ASP A 19 -5.28 -10.01 -1.42
CA ASP A 19 -4.12 -9.72 -2.26
C ASP A 19 -3.74 -8.22 -2.11
N TRP A 20 -2.49 -7.95 -1.73
CA TRP A 20 -1.99 -6.62 -1.35
C TRP A 20 -0.64 -6.30 -1.98
N ASP A 21 -0.43 -5.06 -2.36
CA ASP A 21 0.88 -4.57 -2.77
C ASP A 21 1.09 -3.10 -2.43
N VAL A 22 2.36 -2.69 -2.45
CA VAL A 22 2.76 -1.29 -2.36
C VAL A 22 2.74 -0.71 -3.77
N ILE A 23 1.87 0.26 -4.02
CA ILE A 23 1.71 0.84 -5.36
C ILE A 23 2.42 2.17 -5.54
N ALA A 24 2.72 2.86 -4.45
CA ALA A 24 3.45 4.13 -4.50
C ALA A 24 4.15 4.37 -3.18
N TRP A 25 5.35 4.88 -3.26
CA TRP A 25 6.10 5.32 -2.07
C TRP A 25 7.09 6.40 -2.46
N ASP A 26 6.87 7.58 -1.91
CA ASP A 26 7.81 8.70 -1.99
C ASP A 26 7.97 9.34 -0.61
N GLY A 27 8.68 10.44 -0.51
CA GLY A 27 8.90 11.11 0.78
C GLY A 27 7.64 11.67 1.44
N GLY A 28 6.59 11.88 0.67
CA GLY A 28 5.34 12.47 1.17
C GLY A 28 4.20 11.49 1.33
N GLN A 29 4.28 10.30 0.72
CA GLN A 29 3.15 9.38 0.70
C GLN A 29 3.58 7.95 0.46
N LEU A 30 2.89 7.03 1.17
CA LEU A 30 2.95 5.60 0.94
C LEU A 30 1.53 5.11 0.66
N ARG A 31 1.33 4.34 -0.41
CA ARG A 31 0.04 3.73 -0.73
C ARG A 31 0.15 2.22 -0.80
N LEU A 32 -0.71 1.54 -0.04
CA LEU A 32 -0.94 0.11 -0.14
C LEU A 32 -2.26 -0.10 -0.86
N ALA A 33 -2.30 -1.01 -1.81
CA ALA A 33 -3.52 -1.37 -2.52
C ALA A 33 -3.96 -2.78 -2.17
N ALA A 34 -5.25 -3.00 -2.12
CA ALA A 34 -5.84 -4.28 -1.79
C ALA A 34 -7.01 -4.64 -2.69
N GLY A 35 -7.12 -5.93 -3.02
CA GLY A 35 -8.20 -6.43 -3.82
C GLY A 35 -8.27 -7.96 -3.78
N TYR A 36 -9.22 -8.51 -4.53
CA TYR A 36 -9.36 -9.95 -4.68
C TYR A 36 -8.30 -10.53 -5.63
N ASP A 37 -7.99 -9.80 -6.70
CA ASP A 37 -6.98 -10.20 -7.68
C ASP A 37 -6.31 -8.96 -8.26
N LEU A 38 -5.12 -8.65 -7.76
CA LEU A 38 -4.38 -7.46 -8.15
C LEU A 38 -3.81 -7.51 -9.58
N ALA A 39 -3.88 -8.65 -10.26
CA ALA A 39 -3.55 -8.71 -11.68
C ALA A 39 -4.49 -7.84 -12.52
N TYR A 40 -5.73 -7.66 -12.06
CA TYR A 40 -6.78 -6.97 -12.82
C TYR A 40 -7.25 -5.68 -12.18
N HIS A 41 -7.45 -5.65 -10.87
CA HIS A 41 -8.00 -4.47 -10.19
C HIS A 41 -7.72 -4.48 -8.69
N HIS A 42 -7.87 -3.32 -8.08
CA HIS A 42 -7.99 -3.19 -6.63
C HIS A 42 -9.14 -2.23 -6.29
N ASP A 43 -9.68 -2.33 -5.09
CA ASP A 43 -10.84 -1.54 -4.67
C ASP A 43 -10.63 -0.82 -3.33
N LEU A 44 -9.46 -0.94 -2.76
CA LEU A 44 -9.09 -0.31 -1.49
C LEU A 44 -7.66 0.18 -1.56
N GLU A 45 -7.43 1.38 -1.03
CA GLU A 45 -6.08 1.89 -0.82
C GLU A 45 -5.94 2.38 0.62
N LEU A 46 -4.84 2.04 1.27
CA LEU A 46 -4.41 2.64 2.52
C LEU A 46 -3.35 3.68 2.20
N VAL A 47 -3.64 4.93 2.55
CA VAL A 47 -2.77 6.06 2.22
C VAL A 47 -2.16 6.61 3.50
N PHE A 48 -0.85 6.56 3.59
CA PHE A 48 -0.07 7.09 4.71
C PHE A 48 0.60 8.38 4.28
N GLY A 49 0.25 9.49 4.93
CA GLY A 49 0.86 10.80 4.66
C GLY A 49 2.08 11.01 5.54
N ASP A 50 3.16 11.48 4.93
CA ASP A 50 4.46 11.71 5.57
C ASP A 50 4.94 10.49 6.37
N PRO A 51 5.09 9.32 5.71
CA PRO A 51 5.57 8.11 6.38
C PRO A 51 7.04 8.27 6.77
N PHE A 52 7.38 7.89 7.99
CA PHE A 52 8.74 8.01 8.47
C PHE A 52 9.33 6.71 9.04
N PHE A 53 8.53 5.67 9.15
CA PHE A 53 9.01 4.33 9.46
C PHE A 53 8.13 3.32 8.73
N VAL A 54 8.74 2.50 7.88
CA VAL A 54 8.02 1.52 7.07
C VAL A 54 8.74 0.18 7.14
N CYS A 55 8.04 -0.84 7.60
CA CYS A 55 8.51 -2.21 7.60
C CYS A 55 7.39 -3.10 7.08
N CYS A 56 7.40 -3.38 5.78
CA CYS A 56 6.46 -4.32 5.16
C CYS A 56 7.03 -4.84 3.83
N PRO A 57 6.61 -6.03 3.40
CA PRO A 57 6.94 -6.52 2.05
C PRO A 57 6.27 -5.68 0.97
N GLY A 58 6.83 -5.66 -0.21
CA GLY A 58 6.23 -4.97 -1.36
C GLY A 58 4.95 -5.61 -1.85
N THR A 59 4.82 -6.92 -1.69
CA THR A 59 3.61 -7.70 -1.96
C THR A 59 3.38 -8.68 -0.82
N PHE A 60 2.13 -8.87 -0.45
CA PHE A 60 1.78 -9.78 0.64
C PHE A 60 0.32 -10.19 0.55
N HIS A 61 -0.06 -11.20 1.34
CA HIS A 61 -1.40 -11.76 1.32
C HIS A 61 -1.97 -11.87 2.74
N ASP A 62 -3.29 -11.87 2.82
CA ASP A 62 -4.05 -12.15 4.05
C ASP A 62 -3.57 -11.39 5.29
N PRO A 63 -3.41 -10.06 5.22
CA PRO A 63 -2.96 -9.31 6.38
C PRO A 63 -3.99 -9.35 7.51
N VAL A 64 -3.50 -9.51 8.73
CA VAL A 64 -4.31 -9.41 9.93
C VAL A 64 -3.87 -8.15 10.67
N PHE A 65 -4.71 -7.13 10.66
CA PHE A 65 -4.44 -5.87 11.32
C PHE A 65 -4.69 -6.00 12.82
N ARG A 66 -3.78 -5.46 13.59
CA ARG A 66 -3.82 -5.49 15.04
C ARG A 66 -3.34 -4.17 15.62
N ALA A 67 -3.60 -3.95 16.91
CA ALA A 67 -2.99 -2.83 17.60
C ALA A 67 -1.46 -3.06 17.69
N PRO A 68 -0.63 -2.02 17.54
CA PRO A 68 0.78 -2.16 17.82
C PRO A 68 1.01 -2.48 19.30
N THR A 69 2.04 -3.25 19.59
CA THR A 69 2.42 -3.54 20.97
C THR A 69 3.11 -2.33 21.58
N ALA A 70 3.14 -2.27 22.92
CA ALA A 70 3.86 -1.22 23.64
C ALA A 70 5.35 -1.22 23.26
N GLU A 71 5.93 -2.39 23.06
CA GLU A 71 7.32 -2.55 22.66
C GLU A 71 7.56 -2.00 21.23
N GLU A 72 6.65 -2.25 20.31
CA GLU A 72 6.72 -1.71 18.95
C GLU A 72 6.64 -0.18 18.95
N LEU A 73 5.70 0.40 19.70
CA LEU A 73 5.58 1.85 19.85
C LEU A 73 6.83 2.47 20.44
N LEU A 74 7.39 1.83 21.47
CA LEU A 74 8.60 2.31 22.12
C LEU A 74 9.81 2.24 21.16
N ARG A 75 9.91 1.18 20.38
CA ARG A 75 10.97 1.03 19.38
C ARG A 75 10.91 2.15 18.33
N VAL A 76 9.74 2.44 17.78
CA VAL A 76 9.57 3.51 16.79
C VAL A 76 9.93 4.86 17.42
N THR A 77 9.42 5.16 18.61
CA THR A 77 9.69 6.41 19.30
C THR A 77 11.19 6.60 19.56
N ARG A 78 11.89 5.53 19.96
CA ARG A 78 13.34 5.59 20.20
C ARG A 78 14.15 5.78 18.92
N GLN A 79 13.75 5.13 17.84
CA GLN A 79 14.46 5.17 16.57
C GLN A 79 14.24 6.46 15.80
N VAL A 80 13.05 7.02 15.89
CA VAL A 80 12.65 8.22 15.15
C VAL A 80 12.80 9.49 15.99
N GLY A 81 12.77 9.36 17.31
CA GLY A 81 12.97 10.49 18.23
C GLY A 81 11.70 11.19 18.66
N GLU A 82 10.55 10.78 18.15
CA GLU A 82 9.25 11.36 18.52
C GLU A 82 8.16 10.31 18.49
N GLU A 83 7.07 10.57 19.21
CA GLU A 83 5.91 9.69 19.20
C GLU A 83 5.12 9.90 17.91
N PRO A 84 4.88 8.85 17.11
CA PRO A 84 4.15 8.98 15.85
C PRO A 84 2.67 9.22 16.08
N ALA A 85 2.04 10.04 15.22
CA ALA A 85 0.60 10.29 15.25
C ALA A 85 -0.18 9.05 14.81
N VAL A 86 0.35 8.30 13.85
CA VAL A 86 -0.28 7.08 13.31
C VAL A 86 0.72 5.94 13.34
N VAL A 87 0.32 4.80 13.91
CA VAL A 87 1.06 3.54 13.82
C VAL A 87 0.09 2.43 13.46
N VAL A 88 0.35 1.78 12.33
CA VAL A 88 -0.45 0.65 11.86
C VAL A 88 0.41 -0.61 11.91
N ALA A 89 -0.09 -1.64 12.58
CA ALA A 89 0.59 -2.92 12.73
C ALA A 89 -0.26 -4.05 12.14
N PHE A 90 0.39 -4.99 11.49
CA PHE A 90 -0.29 -6.16 10.94
C PHE A 90 0.70 -7.31 10.74
N GLU A 91 0.13 -8.53 10.66
CA GLU A 91 0.85 -9.73 10.27
C GLU A 91 0.42 -10.10 8.86
N ALA A 92 1.36 -10.48 8.00
CA ALA A 92 1.07 -10.78 6.61
C ALA A 92 1.83 -12.00 6.11
N ASP A 93 1.25 -12.69 5.13
CA ASP A 93 1.91 -13.77 4.41
C ASP A 93 2.68 -13.19 3.22
N ALA A 94 3.99 -13.35 3.23
CA ALA A 94 4.87 -12.91 2.14
C ALA A 94 5.43 -14.11 1.35
N GLY A 95 4.85 -15.30 1.50
CA GLY A 95 5.24 -16.52 0.79
C GLY A 95 6.23 -17.41 1.53
N GLY A 96 6.71 -17.00 2.69
CA GLY A 96 7.61 -17.81 3.52
C GLY A 96 6.85 -18.75 4.47
N GLN A 97 7.59 -19.44 5.31
CA GLN A 97 7.02 -20.37 6.29
C GLN A 97 6.36 -19.68 7.47
N GLU A 98 6.81 -18.46 7.77
CA GLU A 98 6.29 -17.67 8.89
C GLU A 98 5.70 -16.36 8.40
N PRO A 99 4.66 -15.86 9.07
CA PRO A 99 4.13 -14.53 8.74
C PRO A 99 5.14 -13.44 9.05
N VAL A 100 5.04 -12.34 8.33
CA VAL A 100 5.90 -11.17 8.54
C VAL A 100 5.15 -10.17 9.42
N SER A 101 5.79 -9.73 10.50
CA SER A 101 5.29 -8.62 11.32
C SER A 101 5.59 -7.31 10.62
N CYS A 102 4.55 -6.54 10.34
CA CYS A 102 4.63 -5.29 9.60
C CYS A 102 4.26 -4.11 10.50
N LEU A 103 4.93 -2.97 10.27
CA LEU A 103 4.74 -1.77 11.06
C LEU A 103 4.96 -0.55 10.19
N ILE A 104 3.99 0.37 10.18
CA ILE A 104 4.06 1.62 9.43
C ILE A 104 3.70 2.76 10.36
N ALA A 105 4.60 3.75 10.46
CA ALA A 105 4.38 4.96 11.23
C ALA A 105 4.37 6.17 10.30
N ALA A 106 3.38 7.05 10.48
CA ALA A 106 3.16 8.20 9.62
C ALA A 106 2.50 9.34 10.40
N GLU A 107 2.43 10.51 9.77
CA GLU A 107 1.72 11.67 10.32
C GLU A 107 0.21 11.60 10.06
N ARG A 108 -0.20 11.01 8.93
CA ARG A 108 -1.60 10.94 8.50
C ARG A 108 -1.92 9.57 7.93
N PHE A 109 -3.18 9.21 8.00
CA PHE A 109 -3.68 7.94 7.49
C PHE A 109 -5.10 8.11 6.93
N GLU A 110 -5.35 7.52 5.77
CA GLU A 110 -6.65 7.55 5.11
C GLU A 110 -6.95 6.21 4.45
N VAL A 111 -8.20 5.78 4.51
CA VAL A 111 -8.70 4.61 3.79
C VAL A 111 -9.51 5.10 2.61
N VAL A 112 -9.10 4.74 1.40
CA VAL A 112 -9.75 5.15 0.15
C VAL A 112 -10.41 3.94 -0.49
N ARG A 113 -11.71 4.06 -0.78
CA ARG A 113 -12.48 3.01 -1.45
C ARG A 113 -12.78 3.47 -2.88
N GLU A 114 -12.07 2.90 -3.84
CA GLU A 114 -12.25 3.21 -5.25
C GLU A 114 -12.00 1.95 -6.08
N SER A 115 -12.80 1.74 -7.11
CA SER A 115 -12.55 0.69 -8.09
C SER A 115 -11.48 1.14 -9.07
N VAL A 116 -10.31 0.51 -9.02
CA VAL A 116 -9.15 0.88 -9.83
C VAL A 116 -8.78 -0.28 -10.73
N LEU A 117 -8.80 -0.04 -12.04
CA LEU A 117 -8.41 -1.02 -13.04
C LEU A 117 -6.90 -0.97 -13.27
N ARG A 118 -6.28 -2.14 -13.31
CA ARG A 118 -4.83 -2.29 -13.50
C ARG A 118 -4.44 -2.68 -14.92
N TYR A 119 -5.43 -2.72 -15.82
CA TYR A 119 -5.23 -2.99 -17.24
C TYR A 119 -6.19 -2.13 -18.05
N TRP A 120 -5.88 -1.89 -19.32
CA TRP A 120 -6.73 -1.08 -20.17
C TRP A 120 -8.02 -1.80 -20.55
N ARG A 121 -9.14 -1.09 -20.43
CA ARG A 121 -10.47 -1.52 -20.90
C ARG A 121 -11.16 -0.35 -21.56
N GLU A 122 -11.77 -0.58 -22.72
CA GLU A 122 -12.56 0.46 -23.42
C GLU A 122 -13.90 0.71 -22.73
N ASP A 123 -14.43 -0.29 -22.03
CA ASP A 123 -15.75 -0.27 -21.40
C ASP A 123 -15.69 0.05 -19.88
N ALA A 124 -14.64 0.72 -19.44
CA ALA A 124 -14.55 1.12 -18.03
C ALA A 124 -15.74 2.02 -17.65
N GLY A 125 -16.39 1.70 -16.53
CA GLY A 125 -17.52 2.45 -16.03
C GLY A 125 -17.13 3.81 -15.45
N PRO A 126 -18.11 4.71 -15.24
CA PRO A 126 -17.83 6.06 -14.71
C PRO A 126 -17.30 6.07 -13.29
N ASP A 127 -17.57 5.01 -12.51
CA ASP A 127 -17.08 4.87 -11.13
C ASP A 127 -15.73 4.17 -11.02
N GLN A 128 -15.13 3.86 -12.18
CA GLN A 128 -13.85 3.18 -12.25
C GLN A 128 -12.77 4.12 -12.78
N ARG A 129 -11.59 4.05 -12.20
CA ARG A 129 -10.41 4.75 -12.72
C ARG A 129 -9.31 3.75 -13.07
N PHE A 130 -8.35 4.19 -13.85
CA PHE A 130 -7.18 3.39 -14.15
C PHE A 130 -6.05 3.71 -13.18
N ALA A 131 -5.28 2.68 -12.82
CA ALA A 131 -4.05 2.87 -12.06
C ALA A 131 -3.10 3.77 -12.87
N PRO A 132 -2.22 4.55 -12.19
CA PRO A 132 -1.35 5.52 -12.86
C PRO A 132 -0.45 4.93 -13.94
N TRP A 133 -0.09 3.67 -13.85
CA TRP A 133 0.78 2.99 -14.83
C TRP A 133 0.05 2.41 -16.04
N VAL A 134 -1.30 2.41 -16.03
CA VAL A 134 -2.08 1.87 -17.15
C VAL A 134 -2.06 2.85 -18.32
N ARG A 135 -1.75 2.35 -19.51
CA ARG A 135 -1.71 3.14 -20.74
C ARG A 135 -2.78 2.66 -21.72
N SER A 136 -3.45 3.62 -22.38
CA SER A 136 -4.34 3.31 -23.50
C SER A 136 -3.53 2.80 -24.70
N PRO A 137 -4.14 2.10 -25.67
CA PRO A 137 -3.45 1.68 -26.89
C PRO A 137 -2.74 2.83 -27.63
N ASP A 138 -3.34 4.01 -27.66
CA ASP A 138 -2.77 5.19 -28.30
C ASP A 138 -1.51 5.68 -27.54
N GLN A 139 -1.53 5.64 -26.23
CA GLN A 139 -0.37 5.99 -25.39
C GLN A 139 0.75 4.96 -25.51
N GLN A 140 0.42 3.68 -25.68
CA GLN A 140 1.41 2.61 -25.89
C GLN A 140 2.14 2.76 -27.21
N VAL A 141 1.44 3.20 -28.28
CA VAL A 141 2.05 3.47 -29.58
C VAL A 141 2.98 4.66 -29.52
N ALA A 142 2.61 5.71 -28.77
CA ALA A 142 3.42 6.93 -28.60
C ALA A 142 4.72 6.66 -27.81
N SER A 143 4.75 5.63 -26.95
CA SER A 143 5.93 5.22 -26.17
C SER A 143 6.61 3.99 -26.76
N GLY A 144 6.87 3.99 -28.07
CA GLY A 144 7.50 2.88 -28.77
C GLY A 144 8.77 2.38 -28.09
N PRO A 145 9.21 1.14 -28.38
CA PRO A 145 10.35 0.55 -27.69
C PRO A 145 11.60 1.43 -27.83
N ALA A 146 12.32 1.60 -26.73
CA ALA A 146 13.61 2.29 -26.74
C ALA A 146 14.50 1.62 -27.78
N GLY A 147 15.05 2.40 -28.70
CA GLY A 147 15.97 1.89 -29.71
C GLY A 147 17.15 1.20 -29.06
N PRO A 148 17.87 0.33 -29.82
CA PRO A 148 19.04 -0.37 -29.28
C PRO A 148 20.05 0.65 -28.74
N LEU A 149 20.65 0.33 -27.58
CA LEU A 149 21.71 1.13 -27.01
C LEU A 149 22.86 1.25 -28.03
N PRO A 150 23.47 2.44 -28.17
CA PRO A 150 24.60 2.60 -29.03
C PRO A 150 25.74 1.65 -28.60
N THR A 151 26.19 0.81 -29.51
CA THR A 151 27.37 0.01 -29.27
C THR A 151 28.59 0.94 -29.30
N THR A 152 29.25 1.07 -28.18
CA THR A 152 30.56 1.69 -28.11
C THR A 152 31.58 0.71 -28.70
N ASP A 153 32.18 1.08 -29.84
CA ASP A 153 33.39 0.42 -30.35
C ASP A 153 34.57 0.72 -29.42
#